data_3348df84a86c902e1a64603d14580906
#
_entry.id   3348df84a86c902e1a64603d14580906
#
_cell.length_a   1.000
_cell.length_b   1.000
_cell.length_c   1.000
_cell.angle_alpha   90.00
_cell.angle_beta   90.00
_cell.angle_gamma   90.00
#
_symmetry.space_group_name_H-M   'P 1'
#
loop_
_entity.id
_entity.type
_entity.pdbx_description
1 polymer ?
#
loop_
_entity_poly.entity_id
_entity_poly.type
_entity_poly.pdbx_seq_one_letter_code
_entity_poly.pdbx_strand_id
1 'polypeptide(L)'
;ISEDLSKHLEKLQDKLPPFSITEAKEIVKKNLGQNMFNSIINFSEPVAAASIAQVHKAQIDDNGTIKDVAIKILRPDIKKKFNEEIDALMLFAYLIESSIKKTKRLKLIEVVFLLKEITNHEMDLRFEAAAANEYYENTKNDAGFIVPKIYWNYTSEDVLTLDWVDGVSIREKDILKEKNINIENIANDIIQHFLRHAVRDGFFHADMHQGNLLINENGQIVPIDFGIMGRLDKL
;
A
#
# COMPACT_ATOMS: atom_id res chain seq x y z
N ILE A 1 -2.55 26.65 5.93
CA ILE A 1 -3.69 26.00 5.25
C ILE A 1 -4.83 26.03 6.25
N SER A 2 -5.99 26.64 5.91
CA SER A 2 -7.11 26.70 6.84
C SER A 2 -7.68 25.30 7.09
N GLU A 3 -8.19 25.04 8.31
CA GLU A 3 -8.82 23.76 8.69
C GLU A 3 -9.94 23.35 7.72
N ASP A 4 -10.66 24.33 7.18
CA ASP A 4 -11.71 24.13 6.17
C ASP A 4 -11.16 23.62 4.83
N LEU A 5 -10.01 24.12 4.37
CA LEU A 5 -9.39 23.65 3.13
C LEU A 5 -8.85 22.21 3.29
N SER A 6 -8.30 21.91 4.47
CA SER A 6 -7.85 20.54 4.80
C SER A 6 -9.02 19.56 4.77
N LYS A 7 -10.17 19.88 5.38
CA LYS A 7 -11.39 19.06 5.34
C LYS A 7 -11.98 18.88 3.94
N HIS A 8 -11.83 19.90 3.08
CA HIS A 8 -12.27 19.79 1.68
C HIS A 8 -11.33 18.93 0.84
N LEU A 9 -10.02 19.00 1.11
CA LEU A 9 -9.02 18.14 0.47
C LEU A 9 -9.11 16.68 0.93
N GLU A 10 -9.48 16.43 2.19
CA GLU A 10 -9.79 15.08 2.68
C GLU A 10 -10.99 14.44 1.96
N LYS A 11 -11.97 15.24 1.54
CA LYS A 11 -13.12 14.76 0.73
C LYS A 11 -12.73 14.43 -0.72
N LEU A 12 -11.62 14.96 -1.21
CA LEU A 12 -11.05 14.64 -2.52
C LEU A 12 -10.15 13.39 -2.50
N GLN A 13 -9.87 12.82 -1.32
CA GLN A 13 -9.32 11.48 -1.22
C GLN A 13 -10.43 10.51 -1.63
N ASP A 14 -10.42 10.16 -2.90
CA ASP A 14 -11.43 9.32 -3.54
C ASP A 14 -11.53 7.96 -2.86
N LYS A 15 -12.51 7.83 -1.97
CA LYS A 15 -13.01 6.52 -1.57
C LYS A 15 -13.89 6.01 -2.71
N LEU A 16 -13.26 5.46 -3.73
CA LEU A 16 -14.01 4.75 -4.76
C LEU A 16 -14.80 3.62 -4.10
N PRO A 17 -16.07 3.41 -4.49
CA PRO A 17 -16.85 2.32 -3.94
C PRO A 17 -16.11 0.99 -4.15
N PRO A 18 -16.17 0.06 -3.20
CA PRO A 18 -15.58 -1.25 -3.37
C PRO A 18 -16.23 -1.98 -4.54
N PHE A 19 -15.46 -2.80 -5.26
CA PHE A 19 -16.01 -3.75 -6.22
C PHE A 19 -16.53 -5.00 -5.49
N SER A 20 -17.35 -5.80 -6.15
CA SER A 20 -18.05 -6.89 -5.52
C SER A 20 -17.10 -7.99 -5.00
N ILE A 21 -17.50 -8.64 -3.90
CA ILE A 21 -16.78 -9.79 -3.36
C ILE A 21 -16.69 -10.94 -4.38
N THR A 22 -17.66 -11.06 -5.27
CA THR A 22 -17.65 -12.06 -6.33
C THR A 22 -16.51 -11.79 -7.32
N GLU A 23 -16.35 -10.55 -7.77
CA GLU A 23 -15.24 -10.14 -8.62
C GLU A 23 -13.89 -10.32 -7.91
N ALA A 24 -13.81 -9.96 -6.62
CA ALA A 24 -12.63 -10.16 -5.81
C ALA A 24 -12.19 -11.63 -5.79
N LYS A 25 -13.13 -12.55 -5.53
CA LYS A 25 -12.87 -13.99 -5.52
C LYS A 25 -12.45 -14.51 -6.88
N GLU A 26 -13.04 -14.03 -7.97
CA GLU A 26 -12.62 -14.43 -9.33
C GLU A 26 -11.20 -13.94 -9.67
N ILE A 27 -10.83 -12.72 -9.25
CA ILE A 27 -9.46 -12.22 -9.43
C ILE A 27 -8.46 -13.11 -8.66
N VAL A 28 -8.74 -13.39 -7.38
CA VAL A 28 -7.88 -14.25 -6.56
C VAL A 28 -7.75 -15.65 -7.18
N LYS A 29 -8.86 -16.26 -7.59
CA LYS A 29 -8.89 -17.55 -8.23
C LYS A 29 -8.11 -17.59 -9.55
N LYS A 30 -8.25 -16.55 -10.39
CA LYS A 30 -7.53 -16.40 -11.65
C LYS A 30 -6.03 -16.29 -11.43
N ASN A 31 -5.62 -15.54 -10.41
CA ASN A 31 -4.22 -15.25 -10.13
C ASN A 31 -3.49 -16.37 -9.38
N LEU A 32 -4.13 -16.99 -8.40
CA LEU A 32 -3.51 -18.02 -7.56
C LEU A 32 -3.83 -19.45 -8.00
N GLY A 33 -4.81 -19.63 -8.87
CA GLY A 33 -5.33 -20.92 -9.29
C GLY A 33 -6.33 -21.53 -8.31
N GLN A 34 -7.13 -22.51 -8.80
CA GLN A 34 -8.25 -23.09 -8.05
C GLN A 34 -7.83 -23.73 -6.72
N ASN A 35 -6.69 -24.43 -6.70
CA ASN A 35 -6.23 -25.17 -5.51
C ASN A 35 -5.89 -24.21 -4.36
N MET A 36 -5.13 -23.13 -4.66
CA MET A 36 -4.77 -22.13 -3.66
C MET A 36 -6.00 -21.34 -3.22
N PHE A 37 -6.89 -20.99 -4.15
CA PHE A 37 -8.14 -20.32 -3.79
C PHE A 37 -9.00 -21.16 -2.83
N ASN A 38 -9.08 -22.47 -3.02
CA ASN A 38 -9.87 -23.37 -2.16
C ASN A 38 -9.28 -23.51 -0.74
N SER A 39 -8.00 -23.20 -0.54
CA SER A 39 -7.38 -23.18 0.79
C SER A 39 -7.58 -21.86 1.55
N ILE A 40 -8.17 -20.85 0.91
CA ILE A 40 -8.56 -19.61 1.56
C ILE A 40 -9.97 -19.78 2.15
N ILE A 41 -10.09 -19.56 3.45
CA ILE A 41 -11.35 -19.68 4.18
C ILE A 41 -11.76 -18.34 4.79
N ASN A 42 -13.02 -18.20 5.13
CA ASN A 42 -13.57 -17.02 5.79
C ASN A 42 -13.27 -15.70 5.06
N PHE A 43 -13.32 -15.72 3.72
CA PHE A 43 -13.08 -14.54 2.89
C PHE A 43 -14.19 -13.50 3.12
N SER A 44 -13.81 -12.35 3.72
CA SER A 44 -14.76 -11.30 4.15
C SER A 44 -15.22 -10.39 3.01
N GLU A 45 -16.26 -9.60 3.27
CA GLU A 45 -16.50 -8.37 2.52
C GLU A 45 -15.25 -7.43 2.62
N PRO A 46 -15.09 -6.46 1.71
CA PRO A 46 -13.96 -5.55 1.74
C PRO A 46 -13.92 -4.74 3.05
N VAL A 47 -12.80 -4.78 3.74
CA VAL A 47 -12.56 -4.04 4.99
C VAL A 47 -11.99 -2.64 4.72
N ALA A 48 -11.35 -2.46 3.57
CA ALA A 48 -10.83 -1.19 3.09
C ALA A 48 -10.87 -1.15 1.56
N ALA A 49 -11.07 0.04 1.01
CA ALA A 49 -11.01 0.29 -0.44
C ALA A 49 -10.21 1.56 -0.71
N ALA A 50 -9.22 1.44 -1.58
CA ALA A 50 -8.37 2.51 -2.06
C ALA A 50 -8.61 2.79 -3.55
N SER A 51 -7.88 3.73 -4.14
CA SER A 51 -8.02 4.11 -5.56
C SER A 51 -7.76 2.95 -6.51
N ILE A 52 -6.71 2.17 -6.28
CA ILE A 52 -6.26 1.09 -7.19
C ILE A 52 -6.55 -0.33 -6.67
N ALA A 53 -6.85 -0.50 -5.38
CA ALA A 53 -7.01 -1.81 -4.75
C ALA A 53 -8.07 -1.80 -3.65
N GLN A 54 -8.49 -2.98 -3.21
CA GLN A 54 -9.25 -3.17 -1.97
C GLN A 54 -8.66 -4.31 -1.14
N VAL A 55 -8.97 -4.32 0.15
CA VAL A 55 -8.45 -5.28 1.12
C VAL A 55 -9.59 -6.08 1.73
N HIS A 56 -9.39 -7.39 1.81
CA HIS A 56 -10.30 -8.34 2.46
C HIS A 56 -9.57 -9.04 3.61
N LYS A 57 -10.29 -9.32 4.70
CA LYS A 57 -9.81 -10.25 5.72
C LYS A 57 -10.16 -11.67 5.28
N ALA A 58 -9.23 -12.60 5.47
CA ALA A 58 -9.45 -14.02 5.20
C ALA A 58 -8.61 -14.87 6.16
N GLN A 59 -8.69 -16.19 6.01
CA GLN A 59 -7.84 -17.13 6.73
C GLN A 59 -7.17 -18.08 5.74
N ILE A 60 -5.95 -18.47 6.04
CA ILE A 60 -5.18 -19.46 5.29
C ILE A 60 -4.61 -20.52 6.23
N ASP A 61 -4.31 -21.69 5.70
CA ASP A 61 -3.54 -22.70 6.41
C ASP A 61 -2.03 -22.49 6.12
N ASP A 62 -1.28 -22.06 7.14
CA ASP A 62 0.17 -21.96 7.09
C ASP A 62 0.77 -23.16 7.85
N ASN A 63 1.03 -24.24 7.13
CA ASN A 63 1.62 -25.48 7.66
C ASN A 63 0.85 -26.10 8.85
N GLY A 64 -0.47 -26.19 8.74
CA GLY A 64 -1.36 -26.76 9.76
C GLY A 64 -1.79 -25.76 10.84
N THR A 65 -1.44 -24.50 10.69
CA THR A 65 -1.88 -23.42 11.57
C THR A 65 -2.76 -22.44 10.79
N ILE A 66 -3.98 -22.24 11.24
CA ILE A 66 -4.87 -21.23 10.63
C ILE A 66 -4.38 -19.84 11.02
N LYS A 67 -4.13 -19.00 10.02
CA LYS A 67 -3.67 -17.62 10.16
C LYS A 67 -4.70 -16.66 9.58
N ASP A 68 -4.99 -15.60 10.31
CA ASP A 68 -5.72 -14.46 9.77
C ASP A 68 -4.79 -13.67 8.85
N VAL A 69 -5.29 -13.31 7.66
CA VAL A 69 -4.54 -12.58 6.65
C VAL A 69 -5.34 -11.42 6.07
N ALA A 70 -4.62 -10.41 5.61
CA ALA A 70 -5.14 -9.36 4.73
C ALA A 70 -4.81 -9.74 3.28
N ILE A 71 -5.82 -9.71 2.42
CA ILE A 71 -5.67 -9.95 0.98
C ILE A 71 -5.98 -8.64 0.26
N LYS A 72 -4.94 -7.97 -0.24
CA LYS A 72 -5.01 -6.77 -1.08
C LYS A 72 -5.15 -7.21 -2.52
N ILE A 73 -6.15 -6.68 -3.23
CA ILE A 73 -6.52 -7.10 -4.58
C ILE A 73 -6.64 -5.85 -5.45
N LEU A 74 -5.93 -5.81 -6.58
CA LEU A 74 -6.07 -4.73 -7.55
C LEU A 74 -7.48 -4.70 -8.13
N ARG A 75 -7.97 -3.49 -8.40
CA ARG A 75 -9.28 -3.31 -9.05
C ARG A 75 -9.29 -3.95 -10.44
N PRO A 76 -10.42 -4.57 -10.84
CA PRO A 76 -10.56 -5.09 -12.18
C PRO A 76 -10.36 -3.98 -13.22
N ASP A 77 -9.69 -4.33 -14.31
CA ASP A 77 -9.41 -3.44 -15.45
C ASP A 77 -8.61 -2.17 -15.14
N ILE A 78 -8.06 -2.02 -13.91
CA ILE A 78 -7.33 -0.82 -13.52
C ILE A 78 -6.13 -0.56 -14.45
N LYS A 79 -5.39 -1.61 -14.81
CA LYS A 79 -4.23 -1.53 -15.71
C LYS A 79 -4.63 -1.05 -17.11
N LYS A 80 -5.78 -1.54 -17.61
CA LYS A 80 -6.30 -1.12 -18.92
C LYS A 80 -6.69 0.35 -18.91
N LYS A 81 -7.46 0.78 -17.92
CA LYS A 81 -7.88 2.19 -17.77
C LYS A 81 -6.68 3.12 -17.67
N PHE A 82 -5.68 2.74 -16.86
CA PHE A 82 -4.47 3.54 -16.71
C PHE A 82 -3.69 3.66 -18.02
N ASN A 83 -3.54 2.56 -18.78
CA ASN A 83 -2.87 2.61 -20.09
C ASN A 83 -3.61 3.53 -21.07
N GLU A 84 -4.94 3.49 -21.11
CA GLU A 84 -5.76 4.37 -21.95
C GLU A 84 -5.57 5.85 -21.56
N GLU A 85 -5.52 6.17 -20.27
CA GLU A 85 -5.26 7.52 -19.76
C GLU A 85 -3.84 8.01 -20.07
N ILE A 86 -2.84 7.15 -19.89
CA ILE A 86 -1.43 7.45 -20.22
C ILE A 86 -1.27 7.69 -21.74
N ASP A 87 -1.90 6.89 -22.58
CA ASP A 87 -1.84 7.07 -24.02
C ASP A 87 -2.48 8.41 -24.45
N ALA A 88 -3.57 8.82 -23.81
CA ALA A 88 -4.16 10.13 -24.01
C ALA A 88 -3.22 11.26 -23.56
N LEU A 89 -2.61 11.15 -22.36
CA LEU A 89 -1.62 12.11 -21.87
C LEU A 89 -0.39 12.20 -22.79
N MET A 90 0.07 11.07 -23.32
CA MET A 90 1.18 11.04 -24.27
C MET A 90 0.85 11.80 -25.56
N LEU A 91 -0.35 11.62 -26.09
CA LEU A 91 -0.82 12.38 -27.26
C LEU A 91 -0.83 13.90 -26.98
N PHE A 92 -1.37 14.32 -25.82
CA PHE A 92 -1.36 15.73 -25.42
C PHE A 92 0.06 16.27 -25.25
N ALA A 93 0.96 15.53 -24.59
CA ALA A 93 2.36 15.92 -24.43
C ALA A 93 3.03 16.15 -25.79
N TYR A 94 2.83 15.23 -26.75
CA TYR A 94 3.35 15.34 -28.10
C TYR A 94 2.80 16.58 -28.84
N LEU A 95 1.49 16.82 -28.81
CA LEU A 95 0.86 17.97 -29.43
C LEU A 95 1.38 19.31 -28.87
N ILE A 96 1.53 19.41 -27.55
CA ILE A 96 2.03 20.61 -26.89
C ILE A 96 3.49 20.85 -27.23
N GLU A 97 4.37 19.85 -27.15
CA GLU A 97 5.79 20.02 -27.46
C GLU A 97 6.05 20.31 -28.94
N SER A 98 5.24 19.75 -29.82
CA SER A 98 5.37 20.02 -31.26
C SER A 98 4.88 21.42 -31.65
N SER A 99 3.84 21.93 -30.98
CA SER A 99 3.18 23.19 -31.33
C SER A 99 3.82 24.40 -30.65
N ILE A 100 4.34 24.26 -29.41
CA ILE A 100 4.80 25.37 -28.58
C ILE A 100 6.29 25.22 -28.27
N LYS A 101 7.16 25.93 -28.97
CA LYS A 101 8.63 25.84 -28.79
C LYS A 101 9.09 26.04 -27.35
N LYS A 102 8.41 26.91 -26.55
CA LYS A 102 8.77 27.19 -25.16
C LYS A 102 8.54 26.02 -24.21
N THR A 103 7.63 25.09 -24.54
CA THR A 103 7.31 23.94 -23.70
C THR A 103 8.29 22.79 -23.84
N LYS A 104 9.11 22.77 -24.88
CA LYS A 104 10.14 21.72 -25.06
C LYS A 104 11.08 21.56 -23.87
N ARG A 105 11.36 22.66 -23.15
CA ARG A 105 12.19 22.61 -21.92
C ARG A 105 11.53 21.81 -20.78
N LEU A 106 10.21 21.65 -20.80
CA LEU A 106 9.45 20.93 -19.77
C LEU A 106 9.50 19.42 -19.98
N LYS A 107 9.90 18.96 -21.19
CA LYS A 107 10.07 17.54 -21.50
C LYS A 107 8.84 16.71 -21.13
N LEU A 108 7.65 17.17 -21.53
CA LEU A 108 6.36 16.58 -21.15
C LEU A 108 6.27 15.10 -21.57
N ILE A 109 6.82 14.74 -22.73
CA ILE A 109 6.87 13.36 -23.20
C ILE A 109 7.69 12.49 -22.24
N GLU A 110 8.87 12.97 -21.78
CA GLU A 110 9.69 12.25 -20.80
C GLU A 110 8.97 12.11 -19.44
N VAL A 111 8.24 13.17 -19.03
CA VAL A 111 7.45 13.16 -17.80
C VAL A 111 6.32 12.13 -17.87
N VAL A 112 5.57 12.06 -18.97
CA VAL A 112 4.50 11.08 -19.16
C VAL A 112 5.07 9.66 -19.23
N PHE A 113 6.23 9.48 -19.87
CA PHE A 113 6.91 8.19 -19.92
C PHE A 113 7.33 7.72 -18.50
N LEU A 114 7.92 8.61 -17.72
CA LEU A 114 8.27 8.32 -16.31
C LEU A 114 7.03 7.98 -15.48
N LEU A 115 5.93 8.72 -15.65
CA LEU A 115 4.66 8.42 -15.00
C LEU A 115 4.16 7.01 -15.36
N LYS A 116 4.25 6.62 -16.64
CA LYS A 116 3.90 5.27 -17.09
C LYS A 116 4.72 4.19 -16.39
N GLU A 117 6.02 4.39 -16.27
CA GLU A 117 6.90 3.43 -15.58
C GLU A 117 6.55 3.31 -14.10
N ILE A 118 6.41 4.43 -13.38
CA ILE A 118 6.04 4.44 -11.96
C ILE A 118 4.72 3.70 -11.75
N THR A 119 3.71 4.03 -12.54
CA THR A 119 2.38 3.43 -12.42
C THR A 119 2.37 1.93 -12.72
N ASN A 120 3.16 1.47 -13.70
CA ASN A 120 3.29 0.05 -13.98
C ASN A 120 3.90 -0.71 -12.78
N HIS A 121 4.83 -0.09 -12.06
CA HIS A 121 5.38 -0.66 -10.83
C HIS A 121 4.32 -0.73 -9.71
N GLU A 122 3.53 0.31 -9.52
CA GLU A 122 2.47 0.33 -8.50
C GLU A 122 1.34 -0.67 -8.79
N MET A 123 1.13 -1.01 -10.07
CA MET A 123 0.12 -2.01 -10.48
C MET A 123 0.64 -3.45 -10.55
N ASP A 124 1.78 -3.73 -9.96
CA ASP A 124 2.28 -5.08 -9.73
C ASP A 124 2.58 -5.27 -8.24
N LEU A 125 1.63 -5.87 -7.52
CA LEU A 125 1.71 -6.04 -6.07
C LEU A 125 2.88 -6.91 -5.60
N ARG A 126 3.59 -7.59 -6.52
CA ARG A 126 4.82 -8.33 -6.17
C ARG A 126 5.95 -7.38 -5.76
N PHE A 127 6.00 -6.16 -6.30
CA PHE A 127 6.98 -5.16 -5.88
C PHE A 127 6.70 -4.68 -4.47
N GLU A 128 5.45 -4.43 -4.13
CA GLU A 128 5.04 -4.09 -2.75
C GLU A 128 5.34 -5.25 -1.79
N ALA A 129 5.04 -6.49 -2.19
CA ALA A 129 5.38 -7.68 -1.42
C ALA A 129 6.89 -7.82 -1.18
N ALA A 130 7.72 -7.58 -2.20
CA ALA A 130 9.17 -7.64 -2.08
C ALA A 130 9.71 -6.54 -1.16
N ALA A 131 9.18 -5.33 -1.28
CA ALA A 131 9.53 -4.20 -0.42
C ALA A 131 9.16 -4.47 1.06
N ALA A 132 7.95 -4.97 1.30
CA ALA A 132 7.51 -5.36 2.64
C ALA A 132 8.40 -6.47 3.24
N ASN A 133 8.75 -7.47 2.44
CA ASN A 133 9.62 -8.56 2.89
C ASN A 133 11.04 -8.09 3.20
N GLU A 134 11.64 -7.24 2.37
CA GLU A 134 12.95 -6.63 2.66
C GLU A 134 12.89 -5.79 3.95
N TYR A 135 11.82 -5.02 4.11
CA TYR A 135 11.63 -4.20 5.31
C TYR A 135 11.44 -5.05 6.56
N TYR A 136 10.68 -6.16 6.47
CA TYR A 136 10.55 -7.15 7.53
C TYR A 136 11.92 -7.71 7.96
N GLU A 137 12.74 -8.18 7.00
CA GLU A 137 14.05 -8.74 7.31
C GLU A 137 14.98 -7.73 8.00
N ASN A 138 14.94 -6.46 7.60
CA ASN A 138 15.75 -5.40 8.19
C ASN A 138 15.30 -5.04 9.61
N THR A 139 13.99 -5.11 9.90
CA THR A 139 13.39 -4.56 11.13
C THR A 139 12.88 -5.60 12.12
N LYS A 140 12.93 -6.90 11.80
CA LYS A 140 12.37 -7.99 12.63
C LYS A 140 12.87 -8.05 14.07
N ASN A 141 14.01 -7.43 14.37
CA ASN A 141 14.59 -7.35 15.71
C ASN A 141 14.37 -5.99 16.39
N ASP A 142 13.66 -5.07 15.75
CA ASP A 142 13.42 -3.73 16.29
C ASP A 142 12.25 -3.77 17.28
N ALA A 143 12.52 -3.46 18.53
CA ALA A 143 11.47 -3.39 19.55
C ALA A 143 10.50 -2.24 19.20
N GLY A 144 9.19 -2.48 19.37
CA GLY A 144 8.16 -1.45 19.14
C GLY A 144 7.74 -1.25 17.68
N PHE A 145 8.29 -2.05 16.75
CA PHE A 145 7.98 -1.98 15.32
C PHE A 145 7.77 -3.37 14.73
N ILE A 146 6.69 -3.56 13.98
CA ILE A 146 6.35 -4.84 13.35
C ILE A 146 5.97 -4.60 11.90
N VAL A 147 6.58 -5.36 10.99
CA VAL A 147 6.16 -5.45 9.60
C VAL A 147 5.40 -6.76 9.40
N PRO A 148 4.18 -6.76 8.83
CA PRO A 148 3.42 -7.98 8.55
C PRO A 148 4.18 -8.92 7.63
N LYS A 149 4.14 -10.24 7.93
CA LYS A 149 4.76 -11.27 7.10
C LYS A 149 4.01 -11.40 5.76
N ILE A 150 4.74 -11.60 4.68
CA ILE A 150 4.19 -11.85 3.34
C ILE A 150 4.02 -13.36 3.11
N TYR A 151 2.86 -13.75 2.56
CA TYR A 151 2.56 -15.12 2.14
C TYR A 151 2.74 -15.27 0.63
N TRP A 152 3.95 -15.59 0.21
CA TRP A 152 4.34 -15.64 -1.22
C TRP A 152 3.51 -16.61 -2.05
N ASN A 153 3.10 -17.75 -1.48
CA ASN A 153 2.25 -18.72 -2.16
C ASN A 153 0.84 -18.18 -2.46
N TYR A 154 0.44 -17.12 -1.75
CA TYR A 154 -0.84 -16.43 -1.91
C TYR A 154 -0.66 -15.00 -2.47
N THR A 155 0.49 -14.75 -3.12
CA THR A 155 0.82 -13.45 -3.70
C THR A 155 1.11 -13.58 -5.19
N SER A 156 0.60 -12.66 -5.99
CA SER A 156 0.77 -12.58 -7.44
C SER A 156 0.80 -11.12 -7.89
N GLU A 157 0.79 -10.89 -9.20
CA GLU A 157 0.76 -9.54 -9.76
C GLU A 157 -0.43 -8.70 -9.28
N ASP A 158 -1.63 -9.30 -9.19
CA ASP A 158 -2.87 -8.58 -8.83
C ASP A 158 -3.32 -8.87 -7.38
N VAL A 159 -2.61 -9.72 -6.63
CA VAL A 159 -3.00 -10.17 -5.29
C VAL A 159 -1.79 -10.16 -4.36
N LEU A 160 -1.89 -9.46 -3.23
CA LEU A 160 -0.90 -9.47 -2.16
C LEU A 160 -1.53 -9.98 -0.87
N THR A 161 -0.92 -11.00 -0.26
CA THR A 161 -1.38 -11.56 1.01
C THR A 161 -0.33 -11.40 2.09
N LEU A 162 -0.75 -10.80 3.20
CA LEU A 162 0.11 -10.52 4.36
C LEU A 162 -0.64 -10.81 5.67
N ASP A 163 0.08 -10.90 6.79
CA ASP A 163 -0.52 -11.07 8.11
C ASP A 163 -1.62 -10.03 8.34
N TRP A 164 -2.76 -10.48 8.89
CA TRP A 164 -3.75 -9.56 9.42
C TRP A 164 -3.24 -8.95 10.73
N VAL A 165 -3.38 -7.65 10.86
CA VAL A 165 -3.00 -6.92 12.07
C VAL A 165 -4.24 -6.31 12.70
N ASP A 166 -4.54 -6.73 13.91
CA ASP A 166 -5.51 -6.03 14.75
C ASP A 166 -4.84 -4.82 15.39
N GLY A 167 -5.28 -3.63 14.98
CA GLY A 167 -4.69 -2.38 15.42
C GLY A 167 -5.63 -1.19 15.23
N VAL A 168 -5.29 -0.09 15.86
CA VAL A 168 -6.02 1.18 15.75
C VAL A 168 -5.20 2.12 14.89
N SER A 169 -5.84 2.74 13.90
CA SER A 169 -5.18 3.76 13.08
C SER A 169 -4.75 4.94 13.94
N ILE A 170 -3.57 5.50 13.64
CA ILE A 170 -3.08 6.71 14.32
C ILE A 170 -4.03 7.91 14.14
N ARG A 171 -4.91 7.88 13.14
CA ARG A 171 -5.98 8.88 12.96
C ARG A 171 -7.00 8.87 14.10
N GLU A 172 -7.25 7.72 14.70
CA GLU A 172 -8.30 7.49 15.70
C GLU A 172 -7.80 7.84 17.11
N LYS A 173 -7.41 9.11 17.29
CA LYS A 173 -6.78 9.62 18.52
C LYS A 173 -7.61 9.37 19.78
N ASP A 174 -8.94 9.39 19.67
CA ASP A 174 -9.82 9.19 20.83
C ASP A 174 -9.80 7.72 21.27
N ILE A 175 -9.82 6.78 20.32
CA ILE A 175 -9.70 5.35 20.62
C ILE A 175 -8.32 5.03 21.21
N LEU A 176 -7.25 5.63 20.69
CA LEU A 176 -5.91 5.47 21.23
C LEU A 176 -5.81 5.96 22.69
N LYS A 177 -6.45 7.10 23.01
CA LYS A 177 -6.52 7.62 24.39
C LYS A 177 -7.32 6.70 25.30
N GLU A 178 -8.47 6.19 24.86
CA GLU A 178 -9.28 5.21 25.62
C GLU A 178 -8.49 3.95 25.96
N LYS A 179 -7.60 3.52 25.05
CA LYS A 179 -6.68 2.40 25.27
C LYS A 179 -5.43 2.77 26.08
N ASN A 180 -5.35 3.98 26.67
CA ASN A 180 -4.22 4.51 27.41
C ASN A 180 -2.90 4.53 26.60
N ILE A 181 -2.97 4.69 25.30
CA ILE A 181 -1.82 4.78 24.41
C ILE A 181 -1.36 6.24 24.34
N ASN A 182 -0.09 6.50 24.69
CA ASN A 182 0.47 7.85 24.66
C ASN A 182 0.88 8.24 23.24
N ILE A 183 0.11 9.18 22.65
CA ILE A 183 0.31 9.65 21.26
C ILE A 183 1.66 10.36 21.08
N GLU A 184 2.16 11.08 22.11
CA GLU A 184 3.45 11.78 22.04
C GLU A 184 4.60 10.76 21.95
N ASN A 185 4.53 9.68 22.71
CA ASN A 185 5.50 8.59 22.64
C ASN A 185 5.49 7.95 21.27
N ILE A 186 4.30 7.64 20.72
CA ILE A 186 4.17 7.08 19.36
C ILE A 186 4.81 8.01 18.31
N ALA A 187 4.57 9.32 18.38
CA ALA A 187 5.15 10.26 17.44
C ALA A 187 6.69 10.26 17.51
N ASN A 188 7.25 10.21 18.71
CA ASN A 188 8.69 10.08 18.91
C ASN A 188 9.23 8.76 18.38
N ASP A 189 8.53 7.66 18.64
CA ASP A 189 8.93 6.31 18.19
C ASP A 189 8.90 6.21 16.66
N ILE A 190 7.89 6.78 16.00
CA ILE A 190 7.83 6.85 14.52
C ILE A 190 9.08 7.55 13.97
N ILE A 191 9.44 8.72 14.51
CA ILE A 191 10.61 9.47 14.06
C ILE A 191 11.90 8.68 14.30
N GLN A 192 12.03 8.06 15.47
CA GLN A 192 13.21 7.25 15.79
C GLN A 192 13.35 6.04 14.88
N HIS A 193 12.24 5.30 14.62
CA HIS A 193 12.24 4.18 13.69
C HIS A 193 12.58 4.63 12.28
N PHE A 194 11.95 5.70 11.79
CA PHE A 194 12.26 6.26 10.47
C PHE A 194 13.74 6.57 10.32
N LEU A 195 14.32 7.32 11.27
CA LEU A 195 15.74 7.69 11.23
C LEU A 195 16.65 6.47 11.33
N ARG A 196 16.32 5.52 12.20
CA ARG A 196 17.07 4.26 12.35
C ARG A 196 17.09 3.48 11.06
N HIS A 197 15.94 3.25 10.43
CA HIS A 197 15.84 2.48 9.19
C HIS A 197 16.53 3.20 8.02
N ALA A 198 16.39 4.54 7.93
CA ALA A 198 17.07 5.32 6.90
C ALA A 198 18.60 5.27 7.06
N VAL A 199 19.13 5.46 8.27
CA VAL A 199 20.58 5.57 8.50
C VAL A 199 21.25 4.20 8.62
N ARG A 200 20.63 3.24 9.34
CA ARG A 200 21.20 1.91 9.57
C ARG A 200 21.06 1.02 8.34
N ASP A 201 19.85 0.96 7.78
CA ASP A 201 19.49 -0.02 6.77
C ASP A 201 19.58 0.56 5.34
N GLY A 202 19.52 1.90 5.22
CA GLY A 202 19.42 2.57 3.93
C GLY A 202 18.12 2.26 3.18
N PHE A 203 17.15 1.63 3.86
CA PHE A 203 15.86 1.27 3.32
C PHE A 203 14.76 1.59 4.34
N PHE A 204 13.81 2.43 3.97
CA PHE A 204 12.83 2.98 4.89
C PHE A 204 11.49 3.26 4.21
N HIS A 205 10.44 3.30 5.01
CA HIS A 205 9.10 3.65 4.54
C HIS A 205 9.03 5.15 4.24
N ALA A 206 8.79 5.50 2.97
CA ALA A 206 8.81 6.89 2.52
C ALA A 206 7.43 7.58 2.56
N ASP A 207 6.37 6.86 2.91
CA ASP A 207 5.00 7.37 3.01
C ASP A 207 4.35 7.01 4.36
N MET A 208 4.96 7.42 5.47
CA MET A 208 4.47 7.16 6.84
C MET A 208 3.32 8.10 7.23
N HIS A 209 2.32 8.25 6.36
CA HIS A 209 1.14 9.04 6.74
C HIS A 209 0.22 8.26 7.70
N GLN A 210 -0.64 8.99 8.41
CA GLN A 210 -1.50 8.43 9.48
C GLN A 210 -2.43 7.29 9.02
N GLY A 211 -2.71 7.16 7.72
CA GLY A 211 -3.54 6.11 7.16
C GLY A 211 -2.81 4.78 6.95
N ASN A 212 -1.48 4.83 6.88
CA ASN A 212 -0.64 3.66 6.61
C ASN A 212 -0.04 3.04 7.88
N LEU A 213 -0.37 3.59 9.05
CA LEU A 213 0.18 3.14 10.32
C LEU A 213 -0.94 2.73 11.29
N LEU A 214 -0.82 1.52 11.83
CA LEU A 214 -1.63 1.03 12.93
C LEU A 214 -0.80 0.94 14.20
N ILE A 215 -1.47 1.03 15.34
CA ILE A 215 -0.91 0.69 16.65
C ILE A 215 -1.62 -0.56 17.13
N ASN A 216 -0.88 -1.64 17.34
CA ASN A 216 -1.45 -2.88 17.84
C ASN A 216 -1.74 -2.81 19.36
N GLU A 217 -2.30 -3.86 19.91
CA GLU A 217 -2.65 -3.95 21.36
C GLU A 217 -1.45 -3.82 22.30
N ASN A 218 -0.24 -4.15 21.81
CA ASN A 218 1.01 -4.03 22.57
C ASN A 218 1.67 -2.64 22.44
N GLY A 219 1.02 -1.69 21.76
CA GLY A 219 1.55 -0.35 21.52
C GLY A 219 2.61 -0.26 20.44
N GLN A 220 2.79 -1.32 19.63
CA GLN A 220 3.79 -1.37 18.57
C GLN A 220 3.26 -0.74 17.28
N ILE A 221 4.14 -0.08 16.55
CA ILE A 221 3.85 0.55 15.26
C ILE A 221 3.87 -0.51 14.16
N VAL A 222 2.82 -0.56 13.36
CA VAL A 222 2.66 -1.51 12.26
C VAL A 222 2.31 -0.77 10.98
N PRO A 223 3.25 -0.63 10.01
CA PRO A 223 2.92 -0.16 8.68
C PRO A 223 2.11 -1.20 7.91
N ILE A 224 1.18 -0.76 7.06
CA ILE A 224 0.24 -1.64 6.33
C ILE A 224 0.23 -1.44 4.82
N ASP A 225 0.98 -0.46 4.30
CA ASP A 225 1.13 -0.20 2.87
C ASP A 225 2.63 0.01 2.58
N PHE A 226 3.18 -0.68 1.59
CA PHE A 226 4.62 -0.67 1.27
C PHE A 226 4.89 -0.26 -0.19
N GLY A 227 3.90 0.40 -0.82
CA GLY A 227 4.01 0.86 -2.21
C GLY A 227 5.08 1.93 -2.41
N ILE A 228 5.35 2.76 -1.38
CA ILE A 228 6.34 3.84 -1.48
C ILE A 228 7.42 3.65 -0.43
N MET A 229 8.55 3.09 -0.86
CA MET A 229 9.75 2.90 -0.03
C MET A 229 10.89 3.79 -0.51
N GLY A 230 11.66 4.32 0.43
CA GLY A 230 12.88 5.09 0.16
C GLY A 230 14.14 4.23 0.27
N ARG A 231 15.11 4.50 -0.60
CA ARG A 231 16.41 3.84 -0.55
C ARG A 231 17.52 4.91 -0.59
N LEU A 232 18.47 4.80 0.33
CA LEU A 232 19.68 5.61 0.34
C LEU A 232 20.83 4.77 -0.23
N ASP A 233 21.55 5.34 -1.18
CA ASP A 233 22.79 4.74 -1.65
C ASP A 233 23.82 4.73 -0.51
N LYS A 234 24.55 3.63 -0.37
CA LYS A 234 25.69 3.59 0.53
C LYS A 234 26.76 4.51 -0.05
N LEU A 235 27.12 5.53 0.71
CA LEU A 235 28.25 6.41 0.39
C LEU A 235 29.55 5.63 0.38
#